data_53341356a579736f163a55066879fc89
#
_entry.id   53341356a579736f163a55066879fc89
#
_cell.length_a   1.000
_cell.length_b   1.000
_cell.length_c   1.000
_cell.angle_alpha   90.00
_cell.angle_beta   90.00
_cell.angle_gamma   90.00
#
_symmetry.space_group_name_H-M   'P 1'
#
loop_
_entity.id
_entity.type
_entity.pdbx_description
1 polymer ?
#
loop_
_entity_poly.entity_id
_entity_poly.type
_entity_poly.pdbx_seq_one_letter_code
_entity_poly.pdbx_strand_id
1 'polypeptide(L)'
;HSHADLEVMQHRPEKVMQGVTTEVVGNCGFSLFPTIPSSELVPAFEIFSGRGEKKWPDAAAYFEDLEISESRTNVAALTGHSTLRAGVSGMRAGKLETAEQREVEKRLSACLEQGSIGLSTGLNEVPSSYGDFDELVSLCQVVKRYDAFYTSHLRDYKFRILEAVEEALDLGRRTQVPVQISHLQAAGYKNWDKMDAVLELIDRASAEGVDVGIDAYPYLAGSAGLTQLLPIWSLEGGTRHLLQRLRDPDTRQRIAAETESDMANRWQDVLLATMTHPDQADLVGKTVQDIADE
;
A
#
# COMPACT_ATOMS: atom_id res chain seq x y z
N HIS A 1 12.32 -1.32 2.57
CA HIS A 1 10.89 -1.58 2.34
C HIS A 1 10.50 -2.92 2.93
N SER A 2 9.63 -2.91 3.91
CA SER A 2 9.18 -4.12 4.62
C SER A 2 7.67 -4.04 4.90
N HIS A 3 7.01 -5.18 4.85
CA HIS A 3 5.64 -5.38 5.31
C HIS A 3 5.59 -6.29 6.54
N ALA A 4 6.67 -6.34 7.29
CA ALA A 4 6.77 -7.10 8.52
C ALA A 4 6.46 -6.24 9.77
N ASP A 5 5.50 -5.35 9.67
CA ASP A 5 5.18 -4.32 10.69
C ASP A 5 4.93 -4.90 12.09
N LEU A 6 4.31 -6.07 12.17
CA LEU A 6 4.11 -6.79 13.43
C LEU A 6 5.24 -7.80 13.70
N GLU A 7 5.74 -8.45 12.66
CA GLU A 7 6.73 -9.50 12.75
C GLU A 7 8.10 -9.00 13.22
N VAL A 8 8.43 -7.73 13.01
CA VAL A 8 9.68 -7.13 13.53
C VAL A 8 9.78 -7.23 15.05
N MET A 9 8.64 -7.35 15.75
CA MET A 9 8.56 -7.54 17.20
C MET A 9 8.70 -9.01 17.64
N GLN A 10 8.90 -9.97 16.74
CA GLN A 10 8.85 -11.41 17.02
C GLN A 10 10.21 -12.12 17.06
N HIS A 11 11.31 -11.40 17.17
CA HIS A 11 12.68 -11.95 17.18
C HIS A 11 13.05 -12.85 15.99
N ARG A 12 12.47 -12.61 14.82
CA ARG A 12 12.73 -13.39 13.61
C ARG A 12 14.12 -13.10 13.05
N PRO A 13 14.98 -14.14 12.85
CA PRO A 13 16.35 -13.92 12.42
C PRO A 13 16.51 -13.84 10.88
N GLU A 14 15.47 -14.15 10.11
CA GLU A 14 15.58 -14.44 8.67
C GLU A 14 16.18 -13.28 7.88
N LYS A 15 15.80 -12.05 8.22
CA LYS A 15 16.31 -10.86 7.52
C LYS A 15 17.71 -10.47 7.98
N VAL A 16 17.96 -10.46 9.28
CA VAL A 16 19.31 -10.13 9.80
C VAL A 16 20.33 -11.15 9.35
N MET A 17 19.97 -12.42 9.23
CA MET A 17 20.85 -13.46 8.68
C MET A 17 21.19 -13.29 7.20
N GLN A 18 20.41 -12.49 6.47
CA GLN A 18 20.67 -12.08 5.09
C GLN A 18 21.38 -10.71 4.99
N GLY A 19 21.79 -10.14 6.13
CA GLY A 19 22.51 -8.87 6.18
C GLY A 19 21.61 -7.62 6.25
N VAL A 20 20.28 -7.78 6.38
CA VAL A 20 19.36 -6.66 6.60
C VAL A 20 19.49 -6.19 8.05
N THR A 21 19.95 -4.96 8.25
CA THR A 21 20.15 -4.38 9.59
C THR A 21 19.09 -3.35 9.96
N THR A 22 18.34 -2.84 8.98
CA THR A 22 17.29 -1.85 9.19
C THR A 22 16.09 -2.17 8.30
N GLU A 23 14.90 -2.10 8.86
CA GLU A 23 13.63 -2.27 8.14
C GLU A 23 12.83 -0.98 8.18
N VAL A 24 12.32 -0.58 7.03
CA VAL A 24 11.33 0.49 6.93
C VAL A 24 9.96 -0.15 6.80
N VAL A 25 9.11 0.03 7.81
CA VAL A 25 7.74 -0.52 7.88
C VAL A 25 6.68 0.56 7.70
N GLY A 26 5.41 0.19 7.64
CA GLY A 26 4.33 1.14 7.38
C GLY A 26 4.24 1.55 5.91
N ASN A 27 4.68 0.70 4.99
CA ASN A 27 4.68 0.95 3.55
C ASN A 27 3.31 0.81 2.89
N CYS A 28 3.20 1.20 1.62
CA CYS A 28 2.03 1.03 0.76
C CYS A 28 0.72 1.60 1.35
N GLY A 29 0.83 2.63 2.18
CA GLY A 29 -0.32 3.29 2.79
C GLY A 29 -0.89 2.59 4.03
N PHE A 30 -0.29 1.50 4.49
CA PHE A 30 -0.76 0.75 5.65
C PHE A 30 0.26 0.78 6.78
N SER A 31 -0.17 1.22 7.96
CA SER A 31 0.64 1.23 9.18
C SER A 31 -0.14 0.68 10.36
N LEU A 32 0.54 0.19 11.39
CA LEU A 32 -0.08 -0.33 12.60
C LEU A 32 -0.65 0.78 13.50
N PHE A 33 -0.22 2.01 13.28
CA PHE A 33 -0.67 3.22 13.98
C PHE A 33 -1.06 4.31 12.96
N PRO A 34 -1.92 5.27 13.36
CA PRO A 34 -2.78 5.24 14.54
C PRO A 34 -3.87 4.18 14.43
N THR A 35 -4.33 3.63 15.56
CA THR A 35 -5.38 2.60 15.57
C THR A 35 -6.63 3.06 14.85
N ILE A 36 -7.19 2.16 14.06
CA ILE A 36 -8.46 2.38 13.37
C ILE A 36 -9.61 1.87 14.27
N PRO A 37 -10.60 2.71 14.58
CA PRO A 37 -11.68 2.37 15.53
C PRO A 37 -12.61 1.23 15.08
N SER A 38 -12.62 0.88 13.80
CA SER A 38 -13.61 -0.04 13.22
C SER A 38 -13.03 -1.43 12.97
N SER A 39 -13.61 -2.45 13.58
CA SER A 39 -13.32 -3.86 13.32
C SER A 39 -13.63 -4.31 11.88
N GLU A 40 -14.46 -3.57 11.15
CA GLU A 40 -14.82 -3.88 9.76
C GLU A 40 -13.66 -3.63 8.77
N LEU A 41 -12.66 -2.85 9.18
CA LEU A 41 -11.51 -2.46 8.35
C LEU A 41 -10.31 -3.41 8.53
N VAL A 42 -10.31 -4.19 9.61
CA VAL A 42 -9.19 -5.07 9.98
C VAL A 42 -8.78 -6.04 8.84
N PRO A 43 -9.70 -6.73 8.15
CA PRO A 43 -9.30 -7.69 7.11
C PRO A 43 -8.50 -7.08 5.95
N ALA A 44 -8.80 -5.84 5.55
CA ALA A 44 -8.06 -5.16 4.50
C ALA A 44 -6.62 -4.81 4.93
N PHE A 45 -6.41 -4.59 6.22
CA PHE A 45 -5.13 -4.23 6.79
C PHE A 45 -4.28 -5.44 7.23
N GLU A 46 -4.90 -6.60 7.50
CA GLU A 46 -4.19 -7.82 7.92
C GLU A 46 -3.23 -8.36 6.86
N ILE A 47 -3.51 -8.10 5.57
CA ILE A 47 -2.66 -8.51 4.46
C ILE A 47 -1.30 -7.82 4.53
N PHE A 48 -1.27 -6.54 4.91
CA PHE A 48 -0.06 -5.71 4.91
C PHE A 48 0.60 -5.59 6.28
N SER A 49 -0.15 -5.71 7.35
CA SER A 49 0.35 -5.44 8.71
C SER A 49 0.35 -6.65 9.64
N GLY A 50 0.14 -7.87 9.10
CA GLY A 50 0.08 -9.07 9.90
C GLY A 50 -1.24 -9.25 10.67
N ARG A 51 -1.43 -10.47 11.21
CA ARG A 51 -2.62 -10.81 12.00
C ARG A 51 -2.41 -10.40 13.44
N GLY A 52 -3.30 -9.62 13.98
CA GLY A 52 -3.30 -9.27 15.40
C GLY A 52 -4.21 -8.11 15.73
N GLU A 53 -4.56 -7.94 16.98
CA GLU A 53 -5.26 -6.75 17.44
C GLU A 53 -4.32 -5.55 17.33
N LYS A 54 -4.72 -4.56 16.54
CA LYS A 54 -4.02 -3.28 16.45
C LYS A 54 -4.21 -2.50 17.73
N LYS A 55 -3.14 -2.29 18.48
CA LYS A 55 -3.18 -1.76 19.85
C LYS A 55 -2.71 -0.31 19.95
N TRP A 56 -2.01 0.18 18.94
CA TRP A 56 -1.25 1.42 19.05
C TRP A 56 -2.08 2.62 18.61
N PRO A 57 -2.54 3.44 19.59
CA PRO A 57 -3.34 4.61 19.29
C PRO A 57 -2.56 5.66 18.50
N ASP A 58 -1.24 5.64 18.62
CA ASP A 58 -0.32 6.58 17.99
C ASP A 58 1.06 5.95 17.75
N ALA A 59 1.97 6.71 17.14
CA ALA A 59 3.31 6.25 16.83
C ALA A 59 4.18 6.04 18.09
N ALA A 60 4.01 6.88 19.10
CA ALA A 60 4.77 6.78 20.34
C ALA A 60 4.52 5.42 21.04
N ALA A 61 3.26 5.00 21.15
CA ALA A 61 2.90 3.71 21.72
C ALA A 61 3.47 2.53 20.91
N TYR A 62 3.53 2.64 19.57
CA TYR A 62 4.15 1.64 18.72
C TYR A 62 5.67 1.52 18.98
N PHE A 63 6.36 2.65 19.04
CA PHE A 63 7.82 2.66 19.28
C PHE A 63 8.16 2.19 20.70
N GLU A 64 7.33 2.51 21.70
CA GLU A 64 7.53 2.00 23.07
C GLU A 64 7.43 0.46 23.12
N ASP A 65 6.42 -0.14 22.50
CA ASP A 65 6.29 -1.58 22.40
C ASP A 65 7.44 -2.22 21.57
N LEU A 66 7.90 -1.53 20.53
CA LEU A 66 9.02 -1.97 19.71
C LEU A 66 10.34 -2.04 20.53
N GLU A 67 10.62 -1.03 21.36
CA GLU A 67 11.79 -1.01 22.25
C GLU A 67 11.76 -2.18 23.24
N ILE A 68 10.58 -2.51 23.79
CA ILE A 68 10.41 -3.62 24.73
C ILE A 68 10.55 -4.98 24.02
N SER A 69 10.20 -5.05 22.73
CA SER A 69 10.17 -6.31 21.98
C SER A 69 11.54 -6.88 21.62
N GLU A 70 12.63 -6.11 21.79
CA GLU A 70 14.00 -6.51 21.43
C GLU A 70 14.12 -6.97 19.96
N SER A 71 13.60 -6.19 19.02
CA SER A 71 13.70 -6.43 17.58
C SER A 71 15.12 -6.80 17.15
N ARG A 72 15.27 -7.71 16.19
CA ARG A 72 16.57 -8.13 15.64
C ARG A 72 17.16 -7.14 14.65
N THR A 73 16.34 -6.24 14.11
CA THR A 73 16.73 -5.19 13.17
C THR A 73 16.40 -3.83 13.76
N ASN A 74 17.07 -2.78 13.28
CA ASN A 74 16.58 -1.43 13.52
C ASN A 74 15.28 -1.24 12.73
N VAL A 75 14.34 -0.49 13.28
CA VAL A 75 13.03 -0.26 12.65
C VAL A 75 12.79 1.23 12.52
N ALA A 76 12.45 1.65 11.32
CA ALA A 76 11.93 2.98 11.02
C ALA A 76 10.50 2.83 10.48
N ALA A 77 9.55 3.62 10.96
CA ALA A 77 8.16 3.44 10.61
C ALA A 77 7.57 4.67 9.92
N LEU A 78 6.82 4.39 8.84
CA LEU A 78 6.02 5.37 8.10
C LEU A 78 4.59 5.40 8.62
N THR A 79 3.92 6.52 8.45
CA THR A 79 2.48 6.65 8.68
C THR A 79 1.73 6.37 7.39
N GLY A 80 0.81 5.41 7.42
CA GLY A 80 0.07 4.98 6.24
C GLY A 80 -1.14 5.86 5.93
N HIS A 81 -1.26 6.33 4.69
CA HIS A 81 -2.40 7.12 4.21
C HIS A 81 -3.72 6.37 4.28
N SER A 82 -3.73 5.08 3.87
CA SER A 82 -4.92 4.22 4.02
C SER A 82 -5.35 4.10 5.48
N THR A 83 -4.38 3.98 6.40
CA THR A 83 -4.64 3.94 7.85
C THR A 83 -5.27 5.25 8.33
N LEU A 84 -4.73 6.39 7.91
CA LEU A 84 -5.27 7.70 8.29
C LEU A 84 -6.69 7.92 7.74
N ARG A 85 -6.89 7.67 6.43
CA ARG A 85 -8.21 7.80 5.80
C ARG A 85 -9.24 6.87 6.41
N ALA A 86 -8.90 5.61 6.61
CA ALA A 86 -9.78 4.62 7.23
C ALA A 86 -10.20 5.03 8.65
N GLY A 87 -9.27 5.64 9.39
CA GLY A 87 -9.56 6.15 10.75
C GLY A 87 -10.47 7.38 10.80
N VAL A 88 -10.67 8.08 9.67
CA VAL A 88 -11.46 9.33 9.60
C VAL A 88 -12.74 9.13 8.79
N SER A 89 -12.66 8.54 7.60
CA SER A 89 -13.78 8.39 6.65
C SER A 89 -14.19 6.94 6.37
N GLY A 90 -13.56 5.96 7.03
CA GLY A 90 -13.77 4.54 6.74
C GLY A 90 -13.35 4.16 5.33
N MET A 91 -14.13 3.28 4.71
CA MET A 91 -13.91 2.83 3.31
C MET A 91 -14.80 3.60 2.32
N ARG A 92 -15.23 4.80 2.66
CA ARG A 92 -16.04 5.65 1.80
C ARG A 92 -15.24 6.13 0.59
N ALA A 93 -15.80 5.95 -0.60
CA ALA A 93 -15.21 6.46 -1.84
C ALA A 93 -15.34 8.00 -1.95
N GLY A 94 -14.46 8.57 -2.77
CA GLY A 94 -14.46 10.00 -3.07
C GLY A 94 -13.56 10.83 -2.16
N LYS A 95 -13.59 12.13 -2.38
CA LYS A 95 -12.78 13.11 -1.66
C LYS A 95 -13.13 13.17 -0.18
N LEU A 96 -12.15 13.50 0.64
CA LEU A 96 -12.36 13.91 2.02
C LEU A 96 -13.06 15.26 2.06
N GLU A 97 -13.97 15.43 3.02
CA GLU A 97 -14.50 16.74 3.31
C GLU A 97 -13.44 17.60 4.04
N THR A 98 -13.61 18.93 4.00
CA THR A 98 -12.62 19.85 4.57
C THR A 98 -12.29 19.54 6.05
N ALA A 99 -13.28 19.11 6.83
CA ALA A 99 -13.05 18.73 8.22
C ALA A 99 -12.30 17.41 8.36
N GLU A 100 -12.59 16.43 7.51
CA GLU A 100 -11.91 15.15 7.44
C GLU A 100 -10.45 15.32 7.01
N GLN A 101 -10.20 16.15 5.98
CA GLN A 101 -8.86 16.47 5.51
C GLN A 101 -8.01 17.06 6.65
N ARG A 102 -8.53 18.02 7.39
CA ARG A 102 -7.84 18.62 8.55
C ARG A 102 -7.56 17.60 9.66
N GLU A 103 -8.47 16.65 9.87
CA GLU A 103 -8.26 15.60 10.88
C GLU A 103 -7.16 14.62 10.43
N VAL A 104 -7.10 14.26 9.14
CA VAL A 104 -6.02 13.43 8.58
C VAL A 104 -4.67 14.15 8.71
N GLU A 105 -4.60 15.43 8.33
CA GLU A 105 -3.38 16.25 8.49
C GLU A 105 -2.91 16.34 9.93
N LYS A 106 -3.84 16.54 10.87
CA LYS A 106 -3.54 16.58 12.31
C LYS A 106 -2.98 15.25 12.82
N ARG A 107 -3.58 14.13 12.42
CA ARG A 107 -3.10 12.79 12.82
C ARG A 107 -1.72 12.49 12.23
N LEU A 108 -1.50 12.84 10.97
CA LEU A 108 -0.18 12.73 10.33
C LEU A 108 0.86 13.55 11.08
N SER A 109 0.54 14.82 11.39
CA SER A 109 1.41 15.71 12.16
C SER A 109 1.82 15.08 13.49
N ALA A 110 0.85 14.56 14.25
CA ALA A 110 1.10 13.91 15.53
C ALA A 110 2.01 12.68 15.40
N CYS A 111 1.80 11.85 14.39
CA CYS A 111 2.66 10.69 14.16
C CYS A 111 4.11 11.09 13.80
N LEU A 112 4.28 12.13 12.98
CA LEU A 112 5.61 12.66 12.62
C LEU A 112 6.32 13.26 13.85
N GLU A 113 5.61 14.01 14.69
CA GLU A 113 6.14 14.52 15.97
C GLU A 113 6.62 13.41 16.91
N GLN A 114 5.99 12.25 16.84
CA GLN A 114 6.27 11.08 17.67
C GLN A 114 7.34 10.14 17.06
N GLY A 115 7.96 10.50 15.94
CA GLY A 115 9.09 9.75 15.38
C GLY A 115 8.81 8.95 14.12
N SER A 116 7.59 9.02 13.56
CA SER A 116 7.35 8.50 12.20
C SER A 116 8.23 9.25 11.20
N ILE A 117 8.86 8.53 10.28
CA ILE A 117 9.85 9.09 9.34
C ILE A 117 9.27 9.64 8.05
N GLY A 118 7.96 9.48 7.83
CA GLY A 118 7.31 9.94 6.61
C GLY A 118 5.89 9.45 6.44
N LEU A 119 5.35 9.74 5.25
CA LEU A 119 4.03 9.32 4.80
C LEU A 119 4.16 8.26 3.71
N SER A 120 3.43 7.16 3.81
CA SER A 120 3.28 6.19 2.74
C SER A 120 1.88 6.21 2.14
N THR A 121 1.78 6.00 0.81
CA THR A 121 0.50 5.80 0.12
C THR A 121 0.47 4.46 -0.60
N GLY A 122 -0.74 3.92 -0.79
CA GLY A 122 -1.02 2.80 -1.67
C GLY A 122 -2.13 3.20 -2.63
N LEU A 123 -1.76 3.94 -3.70
CA LEU A 123 -2.74 4.63 -4.54
C LEU A 123 -3.56 3.71 -5.46
N ASN A 124 -3.22 2.43 -5.55
CA ASN A 124 -4.05 1.40 -6.17
C ASN A 124 -4.89 0.60 -5.16
N GLU A 125 -4.78 0.94 -3.84
CA GLU A 125 -5.48 0.27 -2.76
C GLU A 125 -6.52 1.18 -2.12
N VAL A 126 -7.67 0.61 -1.73
CA VAL A 126 -8.67 1.36 -0.97
C VAL A 126 -8.31 1.40 0.52
N PRO A 127 -8.52 2.53 1.22
CA PRO A 127 -9.13 3.77 0.75
C PRO A 127 -8.14 4.82 0.20
N SER A 128 -6.84 4.54 0.09
CA SER A 128 -5.83 5.48 -0.39
C SER A 128 -6.09 5.91 -1.85
N SER A 129 -6.57 4.98 -2.69
CA SER A 129 -6.91 5.22 -4.10
C SER A 129 -7.98 6.30 -4.32
N TYR A 130 -8.78 6.60 -3.31
CA TYR A 130 -9.79 7.66 -3.36
C TYR A 130 -9.21 9.06 -3.13
N GLY A 131 -7.96 9.15 -2.64
CA GLY A 131 -7.25 10.41 -2.50
C GLY A 131 -6.92 11.01 -3.86
N ASP A 132 -7.28 12.28 -4.04
CA ASP A 132 -6.87 13.03 -5.22
C ASP A 132 -5.52 13.72 -5.03
N PHE A 133 -5.04 14.34 -6.12
CA PHE A 133 -3.74 14.99 -6.11
C PHE A 133 -3.66 16.15 -5.11
N ASP A 134 -4.73 16.92 -4.92
CA ASP A 134 -4.75 18.06 -4.00
C ASP A 134 -4.70 17.58 -2.53
N GLU A 135 -5.35 16.47 -2.21
CA GLU A 135 -5.24 15.81 -0.90
C GLU A 135 -3.79 15.40 -0.63
N LEU A 136 -3.13 14.75 -1.61
CA LEU A 136 -1.73 14.33 -1.48
C LEU A 136 -0.78 15.51 -1.33
N VAL A 137 -0.98 16.59 -2.09
CA VAL A 137 -0.21 17.83 -1.95
C VAL A 137 -0.33 18.39 -0.53
N SER A 138 -1.55 18.46 0.00
CA SER A 138 -1.80 18.96 1.36
C SER A 138 -1.07 18.13 2.41
N LEU A 139 -1.12 16.81 2.30
CA LEU A 139 -0.40 15.90 3.21
C LEU A 139 1.12 16.01 3.06
N CYS A 140 1.64 16.12 1.84
CA CYS A 140 3.07 16.35 1.61
C CYS A 140 3.55 17.69 2.18
N GLN A 141 2.70 18.73 2.22
CA GLN A 141 3.01 19.98 2.93
C GLN A 141 3.13 19.77 4.45
N VAL A 142 2.39 18.82 5.03
CA VAL A 142 2.60 18.40 6.42
C VAL A 142 3.96 17.71 6.55
N VAL A 143 4.25 16.71 5.71
CA VAL A 143 5.51 15.96 5.70
C VAL A 143 6.73 16.90 5.61
N LYS A 144 6.65 17.93 4.74
CA LYS A 144 7.71 18.93 4.55
C LYS A 144 8.07 19.68 5.83
N ARG A 145 7.08 19.99 6.68
CA ARG A 145 7.33 20.73 7.96
C ARG A 145 8.19 19.95 8.96
N TYR A 146 8.25 18.64 8.82
CA TYR A 146 9.00 17.73 9.68
C TYR A 146 10.30 17.21 9.05
N ASP A 147 10.69 17.74 7.90
CA ASP A 147 11.87 17.27 7.14
C ASP A 147 11.83 15.76 6.88
N ALA A 148 10.62 15.25 6.69
CA ALA A 148 10.32 13.85 6.42
C ALA A 148 10.16 13.60 4.90
N PHE A 149 9.89 12.36 4.49
CA PHE A 149 9.75 12.01 3.08
C PHE A 149 8.42 11.33 2.77
N TYR A 150 8.07 11.30 1.50
CA TYR A 150 6.89 10.65 0.97
C TYR A 150 7.26 9.38 0.22
N THR A 151 6.53 8.28 0.46
CA THR A 151 6.70 7.05 -0.32
C THR A 151 5.40 6.65 -1.00
N SER A 152 5.49 6.16 -2.23
CA SER A 152 4.32 5.81 -3.03
C SER A 152 4.39 4.39 -3.58
N HIS A 153 3.45 3.55 -3.15
CA HIS A 153 2.92 2.50 -4.00
C HIS A 153 2.03 3.21 -5.03
N LEU A 154 2.46 3.20 -6.29
CA LEU A 154 1.88 4.01 -7.35
C LEU A 154 0.42 3.66 -7.64
N ARG A 155 -0.29 4.58 -8.28
CA ARG A 155 -1.69 4.40 -8.68
C ARG A 155 -1.89 3.32 -9.73
N ASP A 156 -0.88 3.08 -10.56
CA ASP A 156 -0.89 2.04 -11.59
C ASP A 156 0.54 1.59 -11.91
N TYR A 157 0.76 0.29 -11.99
CA TYR A 157 2.03 -0.32 -12.41
C TYR A 157 1.92 -1.00 -13.77
N LYS A 158 0.78 -0.90 -14.43
CA LYS A 158 0.45 -1.57 -15.69
C LYS A 158 0.35 -0.56 -16.83
N PHE A 159 -0.87 -0.34 -17.29
CA PHE A 159 -1.14 0.44 -18.50
C PHE A 159 -0.80 1.93 -18.36
N ARG A 160 -0.97 2.50 -17.18
CA ARG A 160 -0.78 3.92 -16.87
C ARG A 160 0.42 4.17 -15.95
N ILE A 161 1.45 3.33 -16.04
CA ILE A 161 2.62 3.47 -15.17
C ILE A 161 3.34 4.81 -15.37
N LEU A 162 3.42 5.32 -16.60
CA LEU A 162 4.08 6.61 -16.89
C LEU A 162 3.36 7.78 -16.20
N GLU A 163 2.03 7.82 -16.29
CA GLU A 163 1.22 8.83 -15.60
C GLU A 163 1.31 8.70 -14.07
N ALA A 164 1.37 7.47 -13.56
CA ALA A 164 1.47 7.23 -12.13
C ALA A 164 2.84 7.61 -11.56
N VAL A 165 3.91 7.39 -12.31
CA VAL A 165 5.25 7.89 -11.97
C VAL A 165 5.28 9.41 -12.02
N GLU A 166 4.74 10.03 -13.06
CA GLU A 166 4.68 11.49 -13.19
C GLU A 166 3.86 12.11 -12.04
N GLU A 167 2.75 11.50 -11.59
CA GLU A 167 2.00 11.94 -10.40
C GLU A 167 2.90 12.02 -9.16
N ALA A 168 3.73 11.01 -8.91
CA ALA A 168 4.64 11.00 -7.77
C ALA A 168 5.75 12.05 -7.89
N LEU A 169 6.32 12.21 -9.10
CA LEU A 169 7.34 13.22 -9.37
C LEU A 169 6.79 14.66 -9.25
N ASP A 170 5.55 14.88 -9.70
CA ASP A 170 4.88 16.17 -9.56
C ASP A 170 4.60 16.54 -8.11
N LEU A 171 4.31 15.56 -7.24
CA LEU A 171 4.25 15.80 -5.80
C LEU A 171 5.59 16.31 -5.28
N GLY A 172 6.69 15.67 -5.66
CA GLY A 172 8.05 16.14 -5.31
C GLY A 172 8.33 17.55 -5.81
N ARG A 173 8.02 17.86 -7.08
CA ARG A 173 8.20 19.21 -7.66
C ARG A 173 7.40 20.26 -6.90
N ARG A 174 6.13 20.00 -6.61
CA ARG A 174 5.23 20.98 -5.98
C ARG A 174 5.52 21.19 -4.50
N THR A 175 5.91 20.15 -3.80
CA THR A 175 6.03 20.21 -2.34
C THR A 175 7.46 20.28 -1.84
N GLN A 176 8.43 19.97 -2.71
CA GLN A 176 9.85 19.86 -2.35
C GLN A 176 10.11 18.84 -1.25
N VAL A 177 9.28 17.80 -1.20
CA VAL A 177 9.44 16.64 -0.31
C VAL A 177 10.22 15.57 -1.06
N PRO A 178 11.21 14.91 -0.44
CA PRO A 178 11.84 13.73 -1.04
C PRO A 178 10.79 12.64 -1.33
N VAL A 179 10.87 12.02 -2.50
CA VAL A 179 9.93 11.02 -2.98
C VAL A 179 10.62 9.67 -3.11
N GLN A 180 10.05 8.63 -2.52
CA GLN A 180 10.46 7.25 -2.74
C GLN A 180 9.38 6.50 -3.53
N ILE A 181 9.71 5.99 -4.71
CA ILE A 181 8.80 5.14 -5.48
C ILE A 181 9.02 3.69 -5.04
N SER A 182 7.99 3.12 -4.43
CA SER A 182 8.04 1.76 -3.87
C SER A 182 7.99 0.70 -4.96
N HIS A 183 8.81 -0.35 -4.83
CA HIS A 183 8.84 -1.56 -5.68
C HIS A 183 8.56 -1.24 -7.16
N LEU A 184 9.35 -0.32 -7.74
CA LEU A 184 9.19 0.13 -9.11
C LEU A 184 9.26 -1.05 -10.10
N GLN A 185 8.22 -1.23 -10.88
CA GLN A 185 8.10 -2.28 -11.87
C GLN A 185 7.07 -1.91 -12.95
N ALA A 186 7.27 -2.38 -14.16
CA ALA A 186 6.23 -2.38 -15.19
C ALA A 186 5.52 -3.75 -15.15
N ALA A 187 4.40 -3.83 -14.44
CA ALA A 187 3.71 -5.08 -14.19
C ALA A 187 2.95 -5.61 -15.42
N GLY A 188 3.05 -6.92 -15.64
CA GLY A 188 2.43 -7.58 -16.78
C GLY A 188 3.23 -7.43 -18.08
N TYR A 189 3.36 -8.51 -18.83
CA TYR A 189 4.22 -8.64 -20.02
C TYR A 189 3.95 -7.58 -21.11
N LYS A 190 2.74 -7.05 -21.19
CA LYS A 190 2.35 -5.99 -22.14
C LYS A 190 2.93 -4.60 -21.80
N ASN A 191 3.55 -4.46 -20.64
CA ASN A 191 4.03 -3.19 -20.14
C ASN A 191 5.55 -3.14 -19.94
N TRP A 192 6.25 -4.25 -20.15
CA TRP A 192 7.70 -4.33 -19.89
C TRP A 192 8.52 -3.35 -20.71
N ASP A 193 8.08 -3.07 -21.95
CA ASP A 193 8.71 -2.10 -22.85
C ASP A 193 8.61 -0.64 -22.37
N LYS A 194 7.76 -0.36 -21.39
CA LYS A 194 7.63 0.98 -20.80
C LYS A 194 8.74 1.33 -19.81
N MET A 195 9.51 0.34 -19.36
CA MET A 195 10.46 0.53 -18.26
C MET A 195 11.56 1.55 -18.61
N ASP A 196 12.06 1.56 -19.83
CA ASP A 196 13.06 2.54 -20.26
C ASP A 196 12.50 3.98 -20.17
N ALA A 197 11.28 4.20 -20.63
CA ALA A 197 10.62 5.51 -20.54
C ALA A 197 10.33 5.92 -19.07
N VAL A 198 10.04 4.96 -18.19
CA VAL A 198 9.88 5.21 -16.75
C VAL A 198 11.19 5.70 -16.14
N LEU A 199 12.30 5.04 -16.45
CA LEU A 199 13.62 5.44 -15.94
C LEU A 199 14.04 6.82 -16.49
N GLU A 200 13.75 7.11 -17.76
CA GLU A 200 14.00 8.43 -18.35
C GLU A 200 13.21 9.56 -17.68
N LEU A 201 11.95 9.29 -17.23
CA LEU A 201 11.16 10.25 -16.46
C LEU A 201 11.81 10.56 -15.11
N ILE A 202 12.26 9.52 -14.41
CA ILE A 202 12.91 9.64 -13.10
C ILE A 202 14.24 10.38 -13.21
N ASP A 203 15.08 10.02 -14.18
CA ASP A 203 16.37 10.66 -14.43
C ASP A 203 16.21 12.14 -14.75
N ARG A 204 15.20 12.49 -15.56
CA ARG A 204 14.86 13.89 -15.89
C ARG A 204 14.44 14.66 -14.65
N ALA A 205 13.52 14.11 -13.85
CA ALA A 205 13.06 14.77 -12.63
C ALA A 205 14.20 14.97 -11.61
N SER A 206 15.08 13.98 -11.49
CA SER A 206 16.28 14.08 -10.65
C SER A 206 17.21 15.19 -11.15
N ALA A 207 17.43 15.30 -12.47
CA ALA A 207 18.22 16.38 -13.08
C ALA A 207 17.59 17.78 -12.90
N GLU A 208 16.26 17.85 -12.77
CA GLU A 208 15.49 19.06 -12.45
C GLU A 208 15.55 19.41 -10.95
N GLY A 209 16.15 18.56 -10.10
CA GLY A 209 16.31 18.79 -8.68
C GLY A 209 15.23 18.16 -7.79
N VAL A 210 14.42 17.24 -8.32
CA VAL A 210 13.53 16.41 -7.49
C VAL A 210 14.38 15.37 -6.77
N ASP A 211 14.29 15.33 -5.44
CA ASP A 211 14.90 14.27 -4.65
C ASP A 211 14.03 13.02 -4.76
N VAL A 212 14.41 12.09 -5.63
CA VAL A 212 13.67 10.88 -5.92
C VAL A 212 14.53 9.64 -5.78
N GLY A 213 14.03 8.67 -5.00
CA GLY A 213 14.59 7.33 -4.86
C GLY A 213 13.59 6.26 -5.34
N ILE A 214 14.11 5.08 -5.59
CA ILE A 214 13.31 3.91 -5.94
C ILE A 214 13.74 2.70 -5.12
N ASP A 215 12.84 1.77 -4.87
CA ASP A 215 13.18 0.42 -4.43
C ASP A 215 12.63 -0.64 -5.38
N ALA A 216 13.19 -1.82 -5.35
CA ALA A 216 12.76 -2.97 -6.12
C ALA A 216 13.07 -4.26 -5.36
N TYR A 217 12.26 -5.29 -5.53
CA TYR A 217 12.54 -6.62 -5.00
C TYR A 217 13.16 -7.53 -6.09
N PRO A 218 14.03 -8.46 -5.70
CA PRO A 218 14.74 -9.32 -6.65
C PRO A 218 13.96 -10.61 -6.98
N TYR A 219 12.64 -10.50 -7.15
CA TYR A 219 11.76 -11.64 -7.43
C TYR A 219 11.07 -11.48 -8.78
N LEU A 220 10.74 -12.61 -9.42
CA LEU A 220 10.05 -12.64 -10.72
C LEU A 220 8.52 -12.56 -10.58
N ALA A 221 8.00 -12.53 -9.36
CA ALA A 221 6.59 -12.42 -9.07
C ALA A 221 6.32 -11.37 -7.99
N GLY A 222 5.22 -10.65 -8.10
CA GLY A 222 4.69 -9.81 -7.03
C GLY A 222 3.81 -10.63 -6.08
N SER A 223 3.67 -10.18 -4.84
CA SER A 223 2.73 -10.73 -3.85
C SER A 223 1.71 -9.67 -3.48
N ALA A 224 0.44 -10.00 -3.59
CA ALA A 224 -0.67 -9.07 -3.34
C ALA A 224 -1.94 -9.81 -2.91
N GLY A 225 -2.88 -9.10 -2.32
CA GLY A 225 -4.22 -9.64 -2.10
C GLY A 225 -4.98 -9.81 -3.43
N LEU A 226 -5.77 -10.86 -3.58
CA LEU A 226 -6.60 -11.08 -4.78
C LEU A 226 -7.54 -9.91 -5.10
N THR A 227 -7.89 -9.11 -4.11
CA THR A 227 -8.69 -7.88 -4.30
C THR A 227 -8.02 -6.85 -5.21
N GLN A 228 -6.70 -6.86 -5.35
CA GLN A 228 -5.97 -5.98 -6.28
C GLN A 228 -6.21 -6.31 -7.76
N LEU A 229 -6.76 -7.49 -8.05
CA LEU A 229 -7.17 -7.87 -9.41
C LEU A 229 -8.56 -7.32 -9.77
N LEU A 230 -9.32 -6.85 -8.78
CA LEU A 230 -10.71 -6.41 -8.98
C LEU A 230 -10.77 -4.91 -9.29
N PRO A 231 -11.79 -4.46 -10.03
CA PRO A 231 -12.02 -3.05 -10.25
C PRO A 231 -12.21 -2.29 -8.93
N ILE A 232 -11.55 -1.16 -8.75
CA ILE A 232 -11.55 -0.37 -7.49
C ILE A 232 -12.97 -0.05 -7.01
N TRP A 233 -13.89 0.28 -7.92
CA TRP A 233 -15.29 0.56 -7.55
C TRP A 233 -15.98 -0.60 -6.83
N SER A 234 -15.56 -1.85 -7.12
CA SER A 234 -16.14 -3.03 -6.48
C SER A 234 -15.77 -3.17 -5.01
N LEU A 235 -14.72 -2.47 -4.56
CA LEU A 235 -14.19 -2.50 -3.19
C LEU A 235 -14.79 -1.43 -2.29
N GLU A 236 -15.59 -0.50 -2.83
CA GLU A 236 -16.22 0.56 -2.05
C GLU A 236 -17.06 0.00 -0.92
N GLY A 237 -16.91 0.57 0.28
CA GLY A 237 -17.58 0.11 1.51
C GLY A 237 -16.95 -1.12 2.16
N GLY A 238 -15.81 -1.62 1.62
CA GLY A 238 -15.03 -2.71 2.19
C GLY A 238 -15.57 -4.11 1.88
N THR A 239 -15.00 -5.11 2.56
CA THR A 239 -15.20 -6.54 2.27
C THR A 239 -16.66 -6.97 2.27
N ARG A 240 -17.47 -6.51 3.24
CA ARG A 240 -18.90 -6.87 3.31
C ARG A 240 -19.66 -6.46 2.05
N HIS A 241 -19.42 -5.26 1.56
CA HIS A 241 -20.07 -4.75 0.34
C HIS A 241 -19.53 -5.44 -0.92
N LEU A 242 -18.24 -5.75 -0.97
CA LEU A 242 -17.68 -6.58 -2.05
C LEU A 242 -18.38 -7.93 -2.13
N LEU A 243 -18.54 -8.64 -1.00
CA LEU A 243 -19.23 -9.93 -0.98
C LEU A 243 -20.70 -9.84 -1.39
N GLN A 244 -21.39 -8.73 -1.09
CA GLN A 244 -22.74 -8.49 -1.58
C GLN A 244 -22.76 -8.31 -3.10
N ARG A 245 -21.82 -7.51 -3.66
CA ARG A 245 -21.66 -7.32 -5.12
C ARG A 245 -21.36 -8.62 -5.85
N LEU A 246 -20.50 -9.47 -5.28
CA LEU A 246 -20.18 -10.78 -5.85
C LEU A 246 -21.34 -11.78 -5.80
N ARG A 247 -22.31 -11.60 -4.89
CA ARG A 247 -23.54 -12.41 -4.84
C ARG A 247 -24.61 -11.96 -5.84
N ASP A 248 -24.59 -10.70 -6.24
CA ASP A 248 -25.47 -10.17 -7.28
C ASP A 248 -24.96 -10.58 -8.66
N PRO A 249 -25.75 -11.36 -9.47
CA PRO A 249 -25.26 -11.93 -10.72
C PRO A 249 -24.80 -10.89 -11.75
N ASP A 250 -25.55 -9.78 -11.89
CA ASP A 250 -25.27 -8.77 -12.89
C ASP A 250 -24.00 -7.98 -12.52
N THR A 251 -23.88 -7.60 -11.25
CA THR A 251 -22.69 -6.91 -10.72
C THR A 251 -21.46 -7.82 -10.79
N ARG A 252 -21.59 -9.11 -10.44
CA ARG A 252 -20.50 -10.08 -10.56
C ARG A 252 -20.03 -10.24 -12.01
N GLN A 253 -20.96 -10.29 -12.96
CA GLN A 253 -20.61 -10.38 -14.38
C GLN A 253 -19.83 -9.15 -14.84
N ARG A 254 -20.22 -7.96 -14.39
CA ARG A 254 -19.49 -6.73 -14.68
C ARG A 254 -18.09 -6.76 -14.09
N ILE A 255 -17.93 -7.15 -12.81
CA ILE A 255 -16.62 -7.30 -12.16
C ILE A 255 -15.75 -8.26 -12.95
N ALA A 256 -16.29 -9.45 -13.30
CA ALA A 256 -15.56 -10.46 -14.05
C ALA A 256 -15.06 -9.92 -15.41
N ALA A 257 -15.92 -9.23 -16.16
CA ALA A 257 -15.56 -8.70 -17.47
C ALA A 257 -14.46 -7.62 -17.40
N GLU A 258 -14.53 -6.72 -16.41
CA GLU A 258 -13.50 -5.69 -16.20
C GLU A 258 -12.18 -6.32 -15.74
N THR A 259 -12.22 -7.28 -14.81
CA THR A 259 -11.04 -8.03 -14.35
C THR A 259 -10.38 -8.81 -15.48
N GLU A 260 -11.14 -9.50 -16.31
CA GLU A 260 -10.64 -10.27 -17.45
C GLU A 260 -9.94 -9.37 -18.49
N SER A 261 -10.46 -8.16 -18.72
CA SER A 261 -9.83 -7.18 -19.59
C SER A 261 -8.40 -6.86 -19.16
N ASP A 262 -8.14 -6.80 -17.87
CA ASP A 262 -6.80 -6.54 -17.31
C ASP A 262 -5.92 -7.79 -17.34
N MET A 263 -6.48 -8.96 -17.06
CA MET A 263 -5.75 -10.23 -16.96
C MET A 263 -5.43 -10.87 -18.32
N ALA A 264 -6.25 -10.59 -19.35
CA ALA A 264 -6.06 -11.11 -20.71
C ALA A 264 -5.87 -12.65 -20.76
N ASN A 265 -6.73 -13.39 -20.07
CA ASN A 265 -6.69 -14.86 -19.97
C ASN A 265 -5.38 -15.44 -19.39
N ARG A 266 -4.72 -14.71 -18.50
CA ARG A 266 -3.47 -15.14 -17.87
C ARG A 266 -3.65 -15.65 -16.43
N TRP A 267 -4.74 -16.35 -16.16
CA TRP A 267 -5.07 -16.87 -14.82
C TRP A 267 -4.10 -17.96 -14.33
N GLN A 268 -3.37 -18.61 -15.23
CA GLN A 268 -2.28 -19.51 -14.91
C GLN A 268 -1.07 -18.80 -14.29
N ASP A 269 -0.97 -17.47 -14.40
CA ASP A 269 0.12 -16.68 -13.80
C ASP A 269 -0.23 -16.23 -12.37
N VAL A 270 -1.43 -16.47 -11.89
CA VAL A 270 -1.89 -16.12 -10.56
C VAL A 270 -1.89 -17.34 -9.66
N LEU A 271 -0.87 -17.45 -8.82
CA LEU A 271 -0.69 -18.53 -7.85
C LEU A 271 -1.24 -18.13 -6.48
N LEU A 272 -2.00 -18.99 -5.82
CA LEU A 272 -2.43 -18.81 -4.45
C LEU A 272 -1.29 -19.17 -3.49
N ALA A 273 -0.62 -18.17 -2.96
CA ALA A 273 0.52 -18.35 -2.06
C ALA A 273 0.11 -18.69 -0.61
N THR A 274 -1.04 -18.16 -0.17
CA THR A 274 -1.56 -18.38 1.19
C THR A 274 -3.08 -18.38 1.18
N MET A 275 -3.68 -19.15 2.09
CA MET A 275 -5.11 -19.12 2.37
C MET A 275 -5.33 -18.95 3.87
N THR A 276 -6.33 -18.15 4.23
CA THR A 276 -6.62 -17.86 5.64
C THR A 276 -7.59 -18.86 6.26
N HIS A 277 -8.43 -19.54 5.46
CA HIS A 277 -9.39 -20.52 5.95
C HIS A 277 -8.79 -21.93 5.90
N PRO A 278 -8.81 -22.70 6.99
CA PRO A 278 -8.22 -24.05 7.04
C PRO A 278 -8.78 -25.00 5.99
N ASP A 279 -10.10 -24.93 5.72
CA ASP A 279 -10.77 -25.79 4.75
C ASP A 279 -10.40 -25.51 3.29
N GLN A 280 -9.59 -24.47 3.04
CA GLN A 280 -9.11 -24.07 1.73
C GLN A 280 -7.59 -24.18 1.62
N ALA A 281 -6.95 -24.85 2.56
CA ALA A 281 -5.50 -25.03 2.56
C ALA A 281 -4.98 -25.83 1.35
N ASP A 282 -5.82 -26.68 0.77
CA ASP A 282 -5.54 -27.43 -0.45
C ASP A 282 -5.47 -26.59 -1.72
N LEU A 283 -5.92 -25.34 -1.68
CA LEU A 283 -5.79 -24.38 -2.78
C LEU A 283 -4.40 -23.73 -2.84
N VAL A 284 -3.63 -23.78 -1.75
CA VAL A 284 -2.28 -23.20 -1.70
C VAL A 284 -1.36 -23.93 -2.69
N GLY A 285 -0.70 -23.17 -3.55
CA GLY A 285 0.17 -23.69 -4.61
C GLY A 285 -0.55 -23.96 -5.94
N LYS A 286 -1.88 -23.84 -5.99
CA LYS A 286 -2.63 -23.89 -7.25
C LYS A 286 -2.72 -22.52 -7.91
N THR A 287 -2.80 -22.49 -9.22
CA THR A 287 -3.17 -21.28 -9.95
C THR A 287 -4.68 -21.07 -9.96
N VAL A 288 -5.11 -19.84 -10.23
CA VAL A 288 -6.54 -19.57 -10.41
C VAL A 288 -7.12 -20.40 -11.58
N GLN A 289 -6.32 -20.64 -12.62
CA GLN A 289 -6.72 -21.51 -13.74
C GLN A 289 -6.92 -22.96 -13.28
N ASP A 290 -6.00 -23.53 -12.50
CA ASP A 290 -6.14 -24.91 -11.98
C ASP A 290 -7.44 -25.09 -11.20
N ILE A 291 -7.78 -24.09 -10.36
CA ILE A 291 -9.01 -24.12 -9.54
C ILE A 291 -10.27 -24.01 -10.41
N ALA A 292 -10.20 -23.25 -11.50
CA ALA A 292 -11.34 -23.10 -12.41
C ALA A 292 -11.60 -24.36 -13.25
N ASP A 293 -10.57 -25.18 -13.48
CA ASP A 293 -10.63 -26.40 -14.28
C ASP A 293 -11.06 -27.64 -13.46
N GLU A 294 -11.03 -27.57 -12.11
CA GLU A 294 -11.53 -28.58 -11.16
C GLU A 294 -13.04 -28.48 -10.95
#